data_b8497bc18e5d1d8c74c3d1cd4ede8f9a
#
_entry.id   b8497bc18e5d1d8c74c3d1cd4ede8f9a
#
_cell.length_a   1.000
_cell.length_b   1.000
_cell.length_c   1.000
_cell.angle_alpha   90.00
_cell.angle_beta   90.00
_cell.angle_gamma   90.00
#
_symmetry.space_group_name_H-M   'P 1'
#
loop_
_entity.id
_entity.type
_entity.pdbx_description
1 polymer ?
#
loop_
_entity_poly.entity_id
_entity_poly.type
_entity_poly.pdbx_seq_one_letter_code
_entity_poly.pdbx_strand_id
1 'polypeptide(L)'
;MKNTGLLATALVGCTLLVLGCGTDTPAHSDHPDQGTAAAQTTDAPESDVPAVRLDSLGNRWIANPETTTGIANMSAILQAFDPASGNADTLKAALEEEFGLIFERCTMEGEAHEQLHNYLIPIHHMFRGPDGLTAHLREELAAHLASYETYFQ
;
A
#
# COMPACT_ATOMS: atom_id res chain seq x y z
N MET A 1 28.84 -6.82 -36.66
CA MET A 1 29.42 -5.50 -36.87
C MET A 1 29.64 -4.88 -35.50
N LYS A 2 30.91 -4.58 -35.20
CA LYS A 2 31.40 -4.06 -33.91
C LYS A 2 31.08 -2.57 -33.81
N ASN A 3 30.58 -2.08 -32.66
CA ASN A 3 30.83 -0.72 -32.22
C ASN A 3 31.07 -0.69 -30.73
N THR A 4 32.34 -0.50 -30.44
CA THR A 4 32.95 -0.13 -29.17
C THR A 4 32.84 1.38 -29.05
N GLY A 5 32.25 1.88 -27.97
CA GLY A 5 32.22 3.31 -27.62
C GLY A 5 32.53 3.48 -26.13
N LEU A 6 33.80 3.72 -25.86
CA LEU A 6 34.41 4.05 -24.55
C LEU A 6 34.57 5.58 -24.46
N LEU A 7 34.12 6.21 -23.37
CA LEU A 7 34.51 7.54 -22.86
C LEU A 7 33.94 7.64 -21.43
N ALA A 8 34.66 7.56 -20.36
CA ALA A 8 35.70 8.33 -19.71
C ALA A 8 35.23 9.71 -19.15
N THR A 9 35.33 9.80 -17.82
CA THR A 9 35.79 10.90 -16.97
C THR A 9 34.87 12.11 -16.71
N ALA A 10 34.50 12.34 -15.42
CA ALA A 10 35.00 13.50 -14.67
C ALA A 10 34.53 13.48 -13.20
N LEU A 11 35.51 13.49 -12.30
CA LEU A 11 35.45 13.85 -10.89
C LEU A 11 35.27 15.36 -10.75
N VAL A 12 34.35 15.82 -9.87
CA VAL A 12 34.50 17.12 -9.19
C VAL A 12 34.01 16.96 -7.76
N GLY A 13 34.96 17.04 -6.84
CA GLY A 13 34.72 17.18 -5.41
C GLY A 13 34.37 18.62 -5.06
N CYS A 14 33.50 18.81 -4.10
CA CYS A 14 33.36 20.06 -3.39
C CYS A 14 33.10 19.78 -1.91
N THR A 15 34.16 19.98 -1.13
CA THR A 15 34.19 19.95 0.33
C THR A 15 33.79 21.35 0.80
N LEU A 16 32.78 21.45 1.65
CA LEU A 16 32.54 22.67 2.43
C LEU A 16 32.26 22.29 3.89
N LEU A 17 33.27 22.56 4.71
CA LEU A 17 33.21 22.63 6.16
C LEU A 17 32.56 23.98 6.55
N VAL A 18 31.58 23.94 7.43
CA VAL A 18 31.21 25.13 8.24
C VAL A 18 31.10 24.68 9.70
N LEU A 19 32.07 25.12 10.50
CA LEU A 19 32.00 25.15 11.95
C LEU A 19 31.13 26.34 12.38
N GLY A 20 30.21 26.10 13.30
CA GLY A 20 29.46 27.14 13.99
C GLY A 20 29.24 26.74 15.44
N CYS A 21 30.12 27.14 16.37
CA CYS A 21 29.90 27.14 17.81
C CYS A 21 28.95 28.29 18.20
N GLY A 22 28.03 28.00 19.08
CA GLY A 22 27.20 29.00 19.78
C GLY A 22 26.72 28.43 21.10
N THR A 23 27.49 28.74 22.16
CA THR A 23 27.12 28.51 23.58
C THR A 23 26.20 29.64 24.01
N ASP A 24 25.11 29.31 24.71
CA ASP A 24 24.57 30.16 25.80
C ASP A 24 23.58 29.33 26.64
N THR A 25 23.99 29.12 27.90
CA THR A 25 23.10 28.73 29.00
C THR A 25 22.79 29.97 29.81
N PRO A 26 21.57 30.16 30.34
CA PRO A 26 21.47 30.10 31.81
C PRO A 26 20.26 29.36 32.37
N ALA A 27 20.55 28.63 33.34
CA ALA A 27 20.04 28.21 34.63
C ALA A 27 18.60 28.59 35.12
N HIS A 28 18.07 27.58 35.82
CA HIS A 28 17.11 27.58 36.93
C HIS A 28 15.61 27.64 36.64
N SER A 29 14.95 26.50 36.92
CA SER A 29 14.04 26.44 38.08
C SER A 29 13.65 24.97 38.34
N ASP A 30 13.91 24.57 39.58
CA ASP A 30 13.41 23.35 40.23
C ASP A 30 11.88 23.31 40.23
N HIS A 31 11.33 22.15 39.85
CA HIS A 31 10.09 21.67 40.47
C HIS A 31 10.07 20.11 40.50
N PRO A 32 9.69 19.51 41.60
CA PRO A 32 9.81 18.05 41.81
C PRO A 32 8.63 17.28 41.27
N ASP A 33 8.97 16.10 40.74
CA ASP A 33 8.33 14.81 40.87
C ASP A 33 6.80 14.74 40.91
N GLN A 34 6.22 14.20 39.81
CA GLN A 34 5.13 13.22 39.96
C GLN A 34 5.21 12.27 38.76
N GLY A 35 5.62 11.03 39.07
CA GLY A 35 5.62 9.94 38.11
C GLY A 35 4.20 9.63 37.66
N THR A 36 3.98 9.79 36.34
CA THR A 36 2.90 9.12 35.67
C THR A 36 3.54 8.36 34.53
N ALA A 37 3.54 7.04 34.68
CA ALA A 37 3.94 6.13 33.60
C ALA A 37 3.03 6.40 32.37
N ALA A 38 3.51 7.22 31.45
CA ALA A 38 2.92 7.34 30.13
C ALA A 38 3.17 6.02 29.43
N ALA A 39 2.11 5.25 29.22
CA ALA A 39 2.09 4.15 28.28
C ALA A 39 2.62 4.69 26.94
N GLN A 40 3.77 4.20 26.51
CA GLN A 40 4.26 4.42 25.16
C GLN A 40 3.31 3.71 24.22
N THR A 41 2.36 4.47 23.70
CA THR A 41 1.63 4.08 22.49
C THR A 41 2.70 4.01 21.41
N THR A 42 3.02 2.81 20.97
CA THR A 42 3.78 2.56 19.77
C THR A 42 2.98 3.18 18.63
N ASP A 43 3.41 4.36 18.17
CA ASP A 43 2.99 4.95 16.90
C ASP A 43 3.42 3.97 15.80
N ALA A 44 2.54 3.04 15.45
CA ALA A 44 2.59 2.39 14.16
C ALA A 44 2.34 3.49 13.11
N PRO A 45 3.05 3.51 11.97
CA PRO A 45 2.81 4.50 10.95
C PRO A 45 1.33 4.43 10.57
N GLU A 46 0.61 5.50 10.87
CA GLU A 46 -0.79 5.66 10.52
C GLU A 46 -0.85 5.65 8.99
N SER A 47 -1.31 4.55 8.43
CA SER A 47 -1.55 4.43 7.01
C SER A 47 -2.65 5.44 6.67
N ASP A 48 -2.38 6.40 5.79
CA ASP A 48 -3.35 7.40 5.30
C ASP A 48 -4.55 6.77 4.56
N VAL A 49 -4.59 5.44 4.47
CA VAL A 49 -5.68 4.70 3.85
C VAL A 49 -6.76 4.42 4.89
N PRO A 50 -7.99 4.93 4.70
CA PRO A 50 -9.09 4.65 5.60
C PRO A 50 -9.35 3.15 5.72
N ALA A 51 -9.48 2.66 6.95
CA ALA A 51 -9.79 1.25 7.19
C ALA A 51 -11.21 0.90 6.73
N VAL A 52 -11.38 -0.25 6.09
CA VAL A 52 -12.69 -0.81 5.77
C VAL A 52 -13.39 -1.22 7.08
N ARG A 53 -14.68 -0.92 7.17
CA ARG A 53 -15.50 -1.22 8.36
C ARG A 53 -16.80 -1.91 7.95
N LEU A 54 -17.37 -2.69 8.86
CA LEU A 54 -18.74 -3.18 8.76
C LEU A 54 -19.73 -2.02 8.97
N ASP A 55 -21.00 -2.24 8.66
CA ASP A 55 -22.05 -1.26 8.94
C ASP A 55 -22.20 -0.99 10.45
N SER A 56 -23.02 -0.02 10.82
CA SER A 56 -23.24 0.37 12.21
C SER A 56 -23.86 -0.73 13.09
N LEU A 57 -24.36 -1.79 12.50
CA LEU A 57 -24.94 -2.96 13.15
C LEU A 57 -23.99 -4.17 13.14
N GLY A 58 -22.80 -4.03 12.53
CA GLY A 58 -21.83 -5.10 12.38
C GLY A 58 -22.12 -6.06 11.22
N ASN A 59 -22.96 -5.66 10.26
CA ASN A 59 -23.23 -6.46 9.07
C ASN A 59 -22.25 -6.14 7.95
N ARG A 60 -22.10 -7.10 7.04
CA ARG A 60 -21.37 -6.92 5.78
C ARG A 60 -22.17 -6.07 4.80
N TRP A 61 -21.47 -5.31 3.98
CA TRP A 61 -22.04 -4.51 2.92
C TRP A 61 -22.53 -5.38 1.77
N ILE A 62 -23.65 -5.01 1.18
CA ILE A 62 -24.13 -5.66 -0.04
C ILE A 62 -23.36 -5.09 -1.23
N ALA A 63 -22.61 -5.94 -1.90
CA ALA A 63 -21.90 -5.59 -3.13
C ALA A 63 -22.70 -5.99 -4.37
N ASN A 64 -22.49 -5.27 -5.49
CA ASN A 64 -23.05 -5.73 -6.76
C ASN A 64 -22.31 -6.97 -7.27
N PRO A 65 -23.00 -7.87 -8.00
CA PRO A 65 -22.42 -9.15 -8.43
C PRO A 65 -21.13 -9.00 -9.26
N GLU A 66 -21.02 -7.94 -10.06
CA GLU A 66 -19.85 -7.68 -10.91
C GLU A 66 -18.62 -7.36 -10.07
N THR A 67 -18.77 -6.61 -8.98
CA THR A 67 -17.68 -6.34 -8.03
C THR A 67 -17.19 -7.63 -7.37
N THR A 68 -18.11 -8.43 -6.83
CA THR A 68 -17.77 -9.72 -6.21
C THR A 68 -17.10 -10.66 -7.21
N THR A 69 -17.59 -10.71 -8.45
CA THR A 69 -16.99 -11.51 -9.52
C THR A 69 -15.58 -11.03 -9.88
N GLY A 70 -15.35 -9.71 -9.98
CA GLY A 70 -14.03 -9.14 -10.28
C GLY A 70 -13.00 -9.50 -9.21
N ILE A 71 -13.35 -9.41 -7.92
CA ILE A 71 -12.49 -9.83 -6.81
C ILE A 71 -12.17 -11.33 -6.88
N ALA A 72 -13.16 -12.16 -7.19
CA ALA A 72 -12.97 -13.61 -7.36
C ALA A 72 -12.05 -13.92 -8.56
N ASN A 73 -12.22 -13.21 -9.68
CA ASN A 73 -11.36 -13.35 -10.86
C ASN A 73 -9.91 -12.98 -10.55
N MET A 74 -9.67 -11.86 -9.87
CA MET A 74 -8.31 -11.47 -9.44
C MET A 74 -7.67 -12.56 -8.57
N SER A 75 -8.42 -13.14 -7.64
CA SER A 75 -7.96 -14.25 -6.81
C SER A 75 -7.62 -15.48 -7.65
N ALA A 76 -8.44 -15.82 -8.65
CA ALA A 76 -8.19 -16.94 -9.55
C ALA A 76 -6.95 -16.71 -10.44
N ILE A 77 -6.74 -15.49 -10.94
CA ILE A 77 -5.55 -15.11 -11.72
C ILE A 77 -4.27 -15.30 -10.89
N LEU A 78 -4.28 -14.85 -9.62
CA LEU A 78 -3.14 -15.04 -8.71
C LEU A 78 -2.87 -16.52 -8.42
N GLN A 79 -3.91 -17.32 -8.18
CA GLN A 79 -3.78 -18.74 -7.89
C GLN A 79 -3.28 -19.55 -9.10
N ALA A 80 -3.62 -19.13 -10.32
CA ALA A 80 -3.17 -19.78 -11.54
C ALA A 80 -1.73 -19.42 -11.92
N PHE A 81 -1.12 -18.41 -11.32
CA PHE A 81 0.23 -17.97 -11.62
C PHE A 81 1.28 -18.94 -11.09
N ASP A 82 2.12 -19.45 -12.00
CA ASP A 82 3.30 -20.26 -11.63
C ASP A 82 4.54 -19.38 -11.55
N PRO A 83 5.12 -19.16 -10.35
CA PRO A 83 6.31 -18.32 -10.19
C PRO A 83 7.57 -18.85 -10.91
N ALA A 84 7.60 -20.15 -11.23
CA ALA A 84 8.77 -20.76 -11.87
C ALA A 84 8.80 -20.53 -13.40
N SER A 85 7.63 -20.35 -14.02
CA SER A 85 7.51 -20.23 -15.48
C SER A 85 6.70 -19.01 -15.93
N GLY A 86 5.97 -18.37 -15.03
CA GLY A 86 5.09 -17.23 -15.32
C GLY A 86 5.86 -15.92 -15.48
N ASN A 87 5.29 -15.03 -16.29
CA ASN A 87 5.78 -13.67 -16.47
C ASN A 87 5.03 -12.71 -15.54
N ALA A 88 5.75 -12.02 -14.65
CA ALA A 88 5.16 -11.13 -13.64
C ALA A 88 4.47 -9.89 -14.25
N ASP A 89 4.97 -9.37 -15.37
CA ASP A 89 4.35 -8.23 -16.05
C ASP A 89 3.02 -8.63 -16.70
N THR A 90 2.95 -9.83 -17.28
CA THR A 90 1.71 -10.38 -17.82
C THR A 90 0.68 -10.62 -16.71
N LEU A 91 1.11 -11.15 -15.57
CA LEU A 91 0.26 -11.32 -14.40
C LEU A 91 -0.29 -9.96 -13.94
N LYS A 92 0.59 -8.97 -13.79
CA LYS A 92 0.21 -7.62 -13.38
C LYS A 92 -0.82 -7.01 -14.32
N ALA A 93 -0.58 -7.10 -15.63
CA ALA A 93 -1.51 -6.56 -16.64
C ALA A 93 -2.91 -7.22 -16.54
N ALA A 94 -2.97 -8.54 -16.36
CA ALA A 94 -4.24 -9.25 -16.21
C ALA A 94 -4.99 -8.85 -14.93
N LEU A 95 -4.26 -8.63 -13.82
CA LEU A 95 -4.86 -8.17 -12.57
C LEU A 95 -5.34 -6.72 -12.67
N GLU A 96 -4.58 -5.83 -13.33
CA GLU A 96 -4.97 -4.44 -13.57
C GLU A 96 -6.21 -4.34 -14.48
N GLU A 97 -6.34 -5.23 -15.47
CA GLU A 97 -7.54 -5.32 -16.31
C GLU A 97 -8.77 -5.66 -15.49
N GLU A 98 -8.75 -6.74 -14.69
CA GLU A 98 -9.86 -7.12 -13.81
C GLU A 98 -10.16 -6.03 -12.78
N PHE A 99 -9.15 -5.42 -12.20
CA PHE A 99 -9.29 -4.32 -11.26
C PHE A 99 -10.02 -3.12 -11.92
N GLY A 100 -9.67 -2.77 -13.16
CA GLY A 100 -10.35 -1.74 -13.94
C GLY A 100 -11.82 -2.05 -14.19
N LEU A 101 -12.15 -3.32 -14.49
CA LEU A 101 -13.53 -3.77 -14.71
C LEU A 101 -14.42 -3.65 -13.46
N ILE A 102 -13.84 -3.77 -12.25
CA ILE A 102 -14.57 -3.52 -11.00
C ILE A 102 -15.11 -2.09 -10.97
N PHE A 103 -14.28 -1.08 -11.31
CA PHE A 103 -14.73 0.32 -11.34
C PHE A 103 -15.73 0.58 -12.46
N GLU A 104 -15.49 0.02 -13.65
CA GLU A 104 -16.36 0.20 -14.81
C GLU A 104 -17.78 -0.33 -14.57
N ARG A 105 -17.88 -1.45 -13.83
CA ARG A 105 -19.14 -2.18 -13.62
C ARG A 105 -19.76 -1.97 -12.23
N CYS A 106 -19.13 -1.17 -11.38
CA CYS A 106 -19.64 -0.89 -10.05
C CYS A 106 -20.94 -0.06 -10.14
N THR A 107 -21.98 -0.58 -9.52
CA THR A 107 -23.29 0.11 -9.39
C THR A 107 -23.63 0.42 -7.93
N MET A 108 -22.67 0.23 -7.02
CA MET A 108 -22.87 0.53 -5.60
C MET A 108 -22.95 2.03 -5.36
N GLU A 109 -23.69 2.42 -4.32
CA GLU A 109 -23.88 3.81 -3.92
C GLU A 109 -23.78 3.98 -2.40
N GLY A 110 -23.62 5.22 -1.94
CA GLY A 110 -23.59 5.59 -0.52
C GLY A 110 -22.44 4.97 0.24
N GLU A 111 -22.67 4.66 1.51
CA GLU A 111 -21.62 4.19 2.43
C GLU A 111 -20.98 2.85 1.98
N ALA A 112 -21.79 1.93 1.44
CA ALA A 112 -21.27 0.68 0.89
C ALA A 112 -20.24 0.92 -0.23
N HIS A 113 -20.47 1.90 -1.10
CA HIS A 113 -19.55 2.30 -2.15
C HIS A 113 -18.27 2.93 -1.58
N GLU A 114 -18.39 3.78 -0.56
CA GLU A 114 -17.23 4.38 0.13
C GLU A 114 -16.37 3.29 0.78
N GLN A 115 -16.99 2.29 1.42
CA GLN A 115 -16.24 1.17 2.00
C GLN A 115 -15.57 0.30 0.92
N LEU A 116 -16.19 0.14 -0.24
CA LEU A 116 -15.55 -0.52 -1.38
C LEU A 116 -14.32 0.26 -1.85
N HIS A 117 -14.39 1.58 -1.97
CA HIS A 117 -13.22 2.40 -2.29
C HIS A 117 -12.09 2.22 -1.28
N ASN A 118 -12.39 2.25 0.03
CA ASN A 118 -11.41 2.00 1.08
C ASN A 118 -10.75 0.61 0.93
N TYR A 119 -11.52 -0.40 0.51
CA TYR A 119 -11.00 -1.74 0.24
C TYR A 119 -10.11 -1.78 -1.01
N LEU A 120 -10.42 -1.03 -2.06
CA LEU A 120 -9.69 -1.06 -3.33
C LEU A 120 -8.41 -0.21 -3.33
N ILE A 121 -8.28 0.80 -2.46
CA ILE A 121 -7.11 1.68 -2.38
C ILE A 121 -5.79 0.91 -2.15
N PRO A 122 -5.68 -0.03 -1.19
CA PRO A 122 -4.46 -0.82 -1.01
C PRO A 122 -4.06 -1.60 -2.26
N ILE A 123 -5.02 -2.20 -2.98
CA ILE A 123 -4.76 -2.92 -4.24
C ILE A 123 -4.16 -1.97 -5.28
N HIS A 124 -4.75 -0.78 -5.44
CA HIS A 124 -4.23 0.24 -6.33
C HIS A 124 -2.78 0.64 -6.00
N HIS A 125 -2.47 0.79 -4.71
CA HIS A 125 -1.11 1.13 -4.27
C HIS A 125 -0.11 0.00 -4.59
N MET A 126 -0.50 -1.28 -4.40
CA MET A 126 0.34 -2.43 -4.76
C MET A 126 0.70 -2.44 -6.25
N PHE A 127 -0.24 -2.08 -7.14
CA PHE A 127 0.02 -2.01 -8.57
C PHE A 127 0.92 -0.83 -8.98
N ARG A 128 0.93 0.25 -8.20
CA ARG A 128 1.72 1.46 -8.48
C ARG A 128 3.12 1.46 -7.88
N GLY A 129 3.46 0.44 -7.12
CA GLY A 129 4.78 0.29 -6.53
C GLY A 129 5.89 0.25 -7.60
N PRO A 130 7.08 0.83 -7.31
CA PRO A 130 8.18 0.95 -8.27
C PRO A 130 8.80 -0.39 -8.66
N ASP A 131 8.70 -1.39 -7.80
CA ASP A 131 9.36 -2.70 -7.95
C ASP A 131 8.46 -3.73 -8.68
N GLY A 132 7.32 -3.30 -9.20
CA GLY A 132 6.34 -4.18 -9.82
C GLY A 132 5.70 -5.16 -8.83
N LEU A 133 5.10 -6.24 -9.33
CA LEU A 133 4.40 -7.22 -8.51
C LEU A 133 5.37 -8.31 -7.99
N THR A 134 6.15 -7.97 -6.97
CA THR A 134 7.11 -8.89 -6.32
C THR A 134 6.43 -10.11 -5.69
N ALA A 135 7.20 -11.14 -5.28
CA ALA A 135 6.64 -12.29 -4.57
C ALA A 135 5.90 -11.88 -3.30
N HIS A 136 6.49 -10.97 -2.51
CA HIS A 136 5.87 -10.44 -1.30
C HIS A 136 4.56 -9.70 -1.58
N LEU A 137 4.54 -8.79 -2.56
CA LEU A 137 3.31 -8.09 -2.95
C LEU A 137 2.21 -9.01 -3.48
N ARG A 138 2.56 -10.13 -4.13
CA ARG A 138 1.57 -11.14 -4.55
C ARG A 138 0.93 -11.84 -3.34
N GLU A 139 1.72 -12.15 -2.30
CA GLU A 139 1.21 -12.74 -1.07
C GLU A 139 0.32 -11.74 -0.31
N GLU A 140 0.74 -10.49 -0.21
CA GLU A 140 -0.08 -9.42 0.40
C GLU A 140 -1.39 -9.21 -0.37
N LEU A 141 -1.34 -9.15 -1.70
CA LEU A 141 -2.53 -9.00 -2.54
C LEU A 141 -3.47 -10.21 -2.36
N ALA A 142 -2.94 -11.43 -2.35
CA ALA A 142 -3.74 -12.63 -2.13
C ALA A 142 -4.44 -12.62 -0.75
N ALA A 143 -3.72 -12.22 0.30
CA ALA A 143 -4.28 -12.09 1.65
C ALA A 143 -5.35 -10.99 1.71
N HIS A 144 -5.11 -9.86 1.04
CA HIS A 144 -6.06 -8.76 0.97
C HIS A 144 -7.34 -9.18 0.23
N LEU A 145 -7.22 -9.81 -0.95
CA LEU A 145 -8.37 -10.32 -1.69
C LEU A 145 -9.18 -11.34 -0.88
N ALA A 146 -8.52 -12.22 -0.12
CA ALA A 146 -9.19 -13.17 0.76
C ALA A 146 -9.98 -12.50 1.90
N SER A 147 -9.65 -11.28 2.29
CA SER A 147 -10.37 -10.52 3.31
C SER A 147 -11.71 -9.93 2.83
N TYR A 148 -12.01 -9.97 1.52
CA TYR A 148 -13.22 -9.38 0.94
C TYR A 148 -14.51 -9.83 1.61
N GLU A 149 -14.66 -11.14 1.81
CA GLU A 149 -15.84 -11.71 2.43
C GLU A 149 -16.03 -11.34 3.91
N THR A 150 -15.04 -10.74 4.54
CA THR A 150 -15.17 -10.18 5.89
C THR A 150 -16.07 -8.96 5.89
N TYR A 151 -16.05 -8.18 4.81
CA TYR A 151 -16.72 -6.87 4.74
C TYR A 151 -17.89 -6.82 3.76
N PHE A 152 -17.88 -7.69 2.73
CA PHE A 152 -18.86 -7.69 1.64
C PHE A 152 -19.56 -9.04 1.46
N GLN A 153 -20.77 -9.00 0.89
CA GLN A 153 -21.57 -10.19 0.56
C GLN A 153 -22.39 -9.96 -0.70
#